data_d4580f4cc414a2515c3d861a1d8c5455
#
_entry.id   d4580f4cc414a2515c3d861a1d8c5455
#
_cell.length_a   1.000
_cell.length_b   1.000
_cell.length_c   1.000
_cell.angle_alpha   90.00
_cell.angle_beta   90.00
_cell.angle_gamma   90.00
#
_symmetry.space_group_name_H-M   'P 1'
#
loop_
_entity.id
_entity.type
_entity.pdbx_description
1 polymer ?
#
loop_
_entity_poly.entity_id
_entity_poly.type
_entity_poly.pdbx_seq_one_letter_code
_entity_poly.pdbx_strand_id
1 'polypeptide(L)'
;SINTDYRQCINNQKILSQKKTGRFWFEQENRYVKPIQIYGNLYYVGDSWVCVHIIDTGKGLLMFDAGNCGATAMLIQSIWEMGFNPADVKWMILSHGHVDHFGVNFFKRMFGTKIYMGEPDVKMFQENPELALIQESGNCTEKLFDIDVSIKEGDILTFGNTEIEFHLVPGHTQGCIACFFDVTDGAEKKRVGYYGGFGFNTLQEEYLREIGDETLEARKQYHHSLASVREQKVDIFMGNHTA
;
A
#
# COMPACT_ATOMS: atom_id res chain seq x y z
N SER A 1 27.75 -11.56 14.82
CA SER A 1 26.77 -10.60 14.24
C SER A 1 25.37 -11.20 14.12
N ILE A 2 25.20 -12.42 13.60
CA ILE A 2 23.87 -13.09 13.46
C ILE A 2 23.11 -13.17 14.80
N ASN A 3 23.78 -13.43 15.90
CA ASN A 3 23.15 -13.53 17.22
C ASN A 3 22.62 -12.20 17.76
N THR A 4 23.18 -11.07 17.34
CA THR A 4 22.74 -9.75 17.79
C THR A 4 21.45 -9.35 17.09
N ASP A 5 21.37 -9.59 15.79
CA ASP A 5 20.19 -9.28 14.98
C ASP A 5 18.99 -10.14 15.40
N TYR A 6 19.22 -11.42 15.68
CA TYR A 6 18.17 -12.32 16.15
C TYR A 6 17.63 -11.93 17.53
N ARG A 7 18.53 -11.57 18.47
CA ARG A 7 18.13 -11.11 19.83
C ARG A 7 17.35 -9.79 19.76
N GLN A 8 17.76 -8.88 18.90
CA GLN A 8 17.05 -7.62 18.69
C GLN A 8 15.66 -7.86 18.10
N CYS A 9 15.53 -8.79 17.17
CA CYS A 9 14.26 -9.22 16.61
C CYS A 9 13.31 -9.78 17.68
N ILE A 10 13.79 -10.69 18.52
CA ILE A 10 13.01 -11.25 19.64
C ILE A 10 12.62 -10.18 20.65
N ASN A 11 13.51 -9.23 20.96
CA ASN A 11 13.22 -8.16 21.89
C ASN A 11 12.17 -7.20 21.33
N ASN A 12 12.26 -6.87 20.06
CA ASN A 12 11.25 -6.04 19.39
C ASN A 12 9.90 -6.75 19.36
N GLN A 13 9.85 -8.05 19.05
CA GLN A 13 8.63 -8.84 19.12
C GLN A 13 8.02 -8.87 20.53
N LYS A 14 8.86 -8.97 21.58
CA LYS A 14 8.39 -8.91 22.96
C LYS A 14 7.82 -7.53 23.33
N ILE A 15 8.46 -6.46 22.88
CA ILE A 15 7.99 -5.08 23.10
C ILE A 15 6.65 -4.88 22.41
N LEU A 16 6.49 -5.43 21.21
CA LEU A 16 5.25 -5.32 20.43
C LEU A 16 4.15 -6.23 20.98
N SER A 17 4.46 -7.43 21.45
CA SER A 17 3.48 -8.30 22.10
C SER A 17 2.94 -7.70 23.42
N GLN A 18 3.66 -6.76 24.01
CA GLN A 18 3.20 -5.97 25.15
C GLN A 18 2.32 -4.78 24.76
N LYS A 19 2.42 -4.28 23.53
CA LYS A 19 1.49 -3.30 22.97
C LYS A 19 0.36 -4.07 22.28
N LYS A 20 -0.89 -3.81 22.63
CA LYS A 20 -2.08 -4.44 22.00
C LYS A 20 -2.07 -4.43 20.46
N THR A 21 -1.37 -3.47 19.86
CA THR A 21 -1.18 -3.31 18.43
C THR A 21 -0.18 -4.31 17.83
N GLY A 22 0.91 -4.66 18.52
CA GLY A 22 1.96 -5.51 17.96
C GLY A 22 1.52 -6.94 17.66
N ARG A 23 0.62 -7.49 18.46
CA ARG A 23 0.09 -8.83 18.26
C ARG A 23 -0.76 -8.92 16.98
N PHE A 24 -1.54 -7.90 16.70
CA PHE A 24 -2.40 -7.82 15.53
C PHE A 24 -1.63 -7.93 14.19
N TRP A 25 -0.40 -7.43 14.12
CA TRP A 25 0.42 -7.47 12.91
C TRP A 25 0.86 -8.87 12.50
N PHE A 26 0.92 -9.82 13.45
CA PHE A 26 1.45 -11.17 13.23
C PHE A 26 0.39 -12.27 13.30
N GLU A 27 -0.84 -11.96 13.72
CA GLU A 27 -1.93 -12.93 13.80
C GLU A 27 -2.63 -13.06 12.44
N GLN A 28 -1.93 -13.64 11.47
CA GLN A 28 -2.44 -13.78 10.09
C GLN A 28 -3.72 -14.62 10.02
N GLU A 29 -3.85 -15.63 10.88
CA GLU A 29 -5.06 -16.48 10.97
C GLU A 29 -6.33 -15.67 11.30
N ASN A 30 -6.18 -14.57 12.04
CA ASN A 30 -7.29 -13.70 12.40
C ASN A 30 -7.59 -12.64 11.32
N ARG A 31 -6.71 -12.50 10.33
CA ARG A 31 -6.83 -11.50 9.26
C ARG A 31 -7.05 -12.09 7.89
N TYR A 32 -6.92 -13.39 7.76
CA TYR A 32 -7.15 -14.04 6.47
C TYR A 32 -8.55 -13.74 5.94
N VAL A 33 -8.61 -13.28 4.71
CA VAL A 33 -9.82 -13.11 3.91
C VAL A 33 -9.64 -13.97 2.67
N LYS A 34 -10.63 -14.79 2.38
CA LYS A 34 -10.61 -15.58 1.14
C LYS A 34 -10.49 -14.63 -0.06
N PRO A 35 -9.50 -14.80 -0.93
CA PRO A 35 -9.36 -13.95 -2.09
C PRO A 35 -10.55 -14.10 -3.03
N ILE A 36 -10.92 -13.01 -3.72
CA ILE A 36 -12.08 -12.98 -4.61
C ILE A 36 -11.78 -12.21 -5.89
N GLN A 37 -12.45 -12.58 -6.97
CA GLN A 37 -12.61 -11.75 -8.15
C GLN A 37 -13.69 -10.70 -7.84
N ILE A 38 -13.34 -9.41 -7.95
CA ILE A 38 -14.28 -8.31 -7.72
C ILE A 38 -15.12 -8.07 -8.97
N TYR A 39 -14.45 -7.88 -10.10
CA TYR A 39 -15.08 -7.67 -11.40
C TYR A 39 -14.07 -7.88 -12.53
N GLY A 40 -14.42 -8.71 -13.50
CA GLY A 40 -13.59 -8.94 -14.69
C GLY A 40 -12.14 -9.26 -14.35
N ASN A 41 -11.24 -8.36 -14.70
CA ASN A 41 -9.81 -8.51 -14.47
C ASN A 41 -9.29 -7.89 -13.14
N LEU A 42 -10.19 -7.56 -12.21
CA LEU A 42 -9.88 -6.99 -10.89
C LEU A 42 -10.13 -8.00 -9.77
N TYR A 43 -9.15 -8.19 -8.88
CA TYR A 43 -9.16 -9.17 -7.80
C TYR A 43 -8.74 -8.55 -6.47
N TYR A 44 -9.28 -9.10 -5.36
CA TYR A 44 -8.85 -8.80 -4.00
C TYR A 44 -8.03 -9.98 -3.45
N VAL A 45 -6.85 -9.69 -2.92
CA VAL A 45 -5.95 -10.69 -2.34
C VAL A 45 -5.37 -10.26 -0.98
N GLY A 46 -5.82 -9.13 -0.46
CA GLY A 46 -5.40 -8.56 0.81
C GLY A 46 -5.92 -9.31 2.04
N ASP A 47 -5.74 -8.69 3.18
CA ASP A 47 -6.25 -9.20 4.46
C ASP A 47 -7.46 -8.37 4.95
N SER A 48 -8.00 -8.69 6.13
CA SER A 48 -9.16 -7.98 6.71
C SER A 48 -8.84 -6.57 7.20
N TRP A 49 -7.64 -6.07 6.99
CA TRP A 49 -7.23 -4.73 7.42
C TRP A 49 -6.54 -3.96 6.30
N VAL A 50 -5.47 -4.50 5.69
CA VAL A 50 -4.79 -3.85 4.56
C VAL A 50 -5.28 -4.44 3.25
N CYS A 51 -5.87 -3.60 2.43
CA CYS A 51 -6.35 -4.00 1.12
C CYS A 51 -5.18 -4.18 0.17
N VAL A 52 -5.18 -5.31 -0.53
CA VAL A 52 -4.28 -5.56 -1.67
C VAL A 52 -5.12 -6.00 -2.84
N HIS A 53 -4.96 -5.31 -3.97
CA HIS A 53 -5.71 -5.60 -5.19
C HIS A 53 -4.78 -5.99 -6.32
N ILE A 54 -5.25 -6.85 -7.21
CA ILE A 54 -4.54 -7.23 -8.42
C ILE A 54 -5.40 -6.91 -9.64
N ILE A 55 -4.75 -6.39 -10.68
CA ILE A 55 -5.30 -6.28 -12.02
C ILE A 55 -4.52 -7.23 -12.92
N ASP A 56 -5.22 -8.14 -13.61
CA ASP A 56 -4.65 -8.84 -14.75
C ASP A 56 -4.64 -7.88 -15.95
N THR A 57 -3.47 -7.38 -16.31
CA THR A 57 -3.30 -6.42 -17.39
C THR A 57 -3.20 -7.07 -18.77
N GLY A 58 -3.29 -8.40 -18.86
CA GLY A 58 -3.07 -9.18 -20.08
C GLY A 58 -1.59 -9.29 -20.50
N LYS A 59 -0.66 -8.60 -19.78
CA LYS A 59 0.80 -8.67 -20.01
C LYS A 59 1.60 -8.89 -18.72
N GLY A 60 0.91 -9.23 -17.66
CA GLY A 60 1.40 -9.44 -16.30
C GLY A 60 0.44 -8.84 -15.29
N LEU A 61 0.74 -9.04 -14.02
CA LEU A 61 -0.09 -8.55 -12.93
C LEU A 61 0.42 -7.20 -12.44
N LEU A 62 -0.52 -6.27 -12.25
CA LEU A 62 -0.34 -5.04 -11.51
C LEU A 62 -0.95 -5.21 -10.12
N MET A 63 -0.21 -4.90 -9.08
CA MET A 63 -0.66 -5.00 -7.70
C MET A 63 -0.71 -3.62 -7.04
N PHE A 64 -1.79 -3.33 -6.31
CA PHE A 64 -1.92 -2.15 -5.44
C PHE A 64 -1.65 -2.57 -4.02
N ASP A 65 -0.62 -1.97 -3.42
CA ASP A 65 -0.04 -2.29 -2.12
C ASP A 65 0.50 -3.73 -2.03
N ALA A 66 1.17 -4.04 -0.93
CA ALA A 66 1.71 -5.37 -0.67
C ALA A 66 1.44 -5.84 0.77
N GLY A 67 0.60 -5.09 1.49
CA GLY A 67 0.35 -5.34 2.90
C GLY A 67 1.59 -5.20 3.76
N ASN A 68 1.47 -5.62 5.00
CA ASN A 68 2.60 -5.70 5.92
C ASN A 68 3.55 -6.85 5.51
N CYS A 69 4.84 -6.64 5.63
CA CYS A 69 5.85 -7.67 5.34
C CYS A 69 5.63 -8.99 6.11
N GLY A 70 5.04 -8.95 7.29
CA GLY A 70 4.64 -10.15 8.03
C GLY A 70 3.52 -10.95 7.36
N ALA A 71 2.74 -10.35 6.46
CA ALA A 71 1.64 -10.98 5.74
C ALA A 71 2.06 -11.52 4.35
N THR A 72 3.31 -11.39 3.94
CA THR A 72 3.76 -11.76 2.59
C THR A 72 3.45 -13.23 2.23
N ALA A 73 3.60 -14.17 3.16
CA ALA A 73 3.30 -15.58 2.90
C ALA A 73 1.82 -15.80 2.61
N MET A 74 0.93 -15.14 3.35
CA MET A 74 -0.52 -15.18 3.13
C MET A 74 -0.88 -14.52 1.78
N LEU A 75 -0.27 -13.41 1.45
CA LEU A 75 -0.48 -12.73 0.16
C LEU A 75 -0.07 -13.62 -1.02
N ILE A 76 1.09 -14.27 -0.94
CA ILE A 76 1.54 -15.24 -1.95
C ILE A 76 0.53 -16.38 -2.10
N GLN A 77 0.04 -16.94 -0.99
CA GLN A 77 -0.98 -17.98 -1.01
C GLN A 77 -2.28 -17.49 -1.66
N SER A 78 -2.74 -16.29 -1.32
CA SER A 78 -3.95 -15.68 -1.90
C SER A 78 -3.83 -15.49 -3.41
N ILE A 79 -2.65 -15.10 -3.91
CA ILE A 79 -2.37 -14.98 -5.35
C ILE A 79 -2.48 -16.34 -6.03
N TRP A 80 -1.92 -17.40 -5.45
CA TRP A 80 -2.04 -18.77 -5.97
C TRP A 80 -3.49 -19.27 -5.96
N GLU A 81 -4.25 -18.98 -4.93
CA GLU A 81 -5.67 -19.35 -4.84
C GLU A 81 -6.52 -18.73 -5.95
N MET A 82 -6.15 -17.53 -6.42
CA MET A 82 -6.79 -16.90 -7.57
C MET A 82 -6.33 -17.48 -8.93
N GLY A 83 -5.42 -18.44 -8.93
CA GLY A 83 -4.91 -19.09 -10.14
C GLY A 83 -3.76 -18.32 -10.81
N PHE A 84 -3.20 -17.31 -10.15
CA PHE A 84 -2.07 -16.55 -10.67
C PHE A 84 -0.73 -17.05 -10.13
N ASN A 85 0.32 -16.82 -10.91
CA ASN A 85 1.68 -17.01 -10.43
C ASN A 85 2.19 -15.70 -9.81
N PRO A 86 2.61 -15.67 -8.53
CA PRO A 86 3.19 -14.47 -7.91
C PRO A 86 4.37 -13.87 -8.68
N ALA A 87 5.10 -14.68 -9.45
CA ALA A 87 6.18 -14.20 -10.31
C ALA A 87 5.70 -13.32 -11.50
N ASP A 88 4.41 -13.35 -11.80
CA ASP A 88 3.81 -12.50 -12.84
C ASP A 88 3.46 -11.09 -12.33
N VAL A 89 3.66 -10.79 -11.05
CA VAL A 89 3.54 -9.44 -10.48
C VAL A 89 4.71 -8.60 -10.99
N LYS A 90 4.49 -7.91 -12.10
CA LYS A 90 5.51 -7.07 -12.75
C LYS A 90 5.59 -5.67 -12.18
N TRP A 91 4.47 -5.16 -11.73
CA TRP A 91 4.33 -3.78 -11.24
C TRP A 91 3.59 -3.76 -9.92
N MET A 92 4.02 -2.89 -9.04
CA MET A 92 3.41 -2.66 -7.75
C MET A 92 3.30 -1.16 -7.50
N ILE A 93 2.10 -0.69 -7.27
CA ILE A 93 1.82 0.70 -6.93
C ILE A 93 1.53 0.74 -5.43
N LEU A 94 2.32 1.54 -4.69
CA LEU A 94 2.08 1.76 -3.29
C LEU A 94 1.16 2.96 -3.10
N SER A 95 0.14 2.78 -2.28
CA SER A 95 -0.82 3.83 -1.91
C SER A 95 -0.14 5.01 -1.26
N HIS A 96 0.84 4.73 -0.40
CA HIS A 96 1.69 5.67 0.31
C HIS A 96 2.87 4.95 0.99
N GLY A 97 3.73 5.70 1.67
CA GLY A 97 5.00 5.22 2.21
C GLY A 97 4.97 4.68 3.64
N HIS A 98 3.86 4.16 4.17
CA HIS A 98 3.83 3.53 5.48
C HIS A 98 4.07 2.02 5.42
N VAL A 99 4.65 1.50 6.50
CA VAL A 99 5.17 0.13 6.59
C VAL A 99 4.14 -0.98 6.38
N ASP A 100 2.89 -0.72 6.68
CA ASP A 100 1.79 -1.68 6.50
C ASP A 100 1.37 -1.89 5.04
N HIS A 101 1.86 -1.06 4.11
CA HIS A 101 1.58 -1.15 2.68
C HIS A 101 2.73 -1.69 1.84
N PHE A 102 3.95 -1.75 2.38
CA PHE A 102 5.11 -2.08 1.57
C PHE A 102 5.82 -3.41 1.89
N GLY A 103 5.11 -4.48 2.07
CA GLY A 103 5.69 -5.83 2.10
C GLY A 103 6.33 -6.23 0.76
N VAL A 104 7.07 -5.31 0.13
CA VAL A 104 7.53 -5.39 -1.28
C VAL A 104 8.84 -6.13 -1.46
N ASN A 105 9.69 -6.18 -0.43
CA ASN A 105 11.07 -6.65 -0.58
C ASN A 105 11.18 -8.07 -1.14
N PHE A 106 10.23 -8.93 -0.84
CA PHE A 106 10.19 -10.28 -1.40
C PHE A 106 9.95 -10.24 -2.91
N PHE A 107 8.92 -9.53 -3.36
CA PHE A 107 8.57 -9.42 -4.79
C PHE A 107 9.68 -8.77 -5.60
N LYS A 108 10.25 -7.67 -5.09
CA LYS A 108 11.36 -6.97 -5.77
C LYS A 108 12.58 -7.88 -5.94
N ARG A 109 12.99 -8.59 -4.88
CA ARG A 109 14.19 -9.45 -4.92
C ARG A 109 13.97 -10.74 -5.69
N MET A 110 12.80 -11.37 -5.55
CA MET A 110 12.56 -12.68 -6.15
C MET A 110 12.07 -12.59 -7.59
N PHE A 111 11.30 -11.57 -7.93
CA PHE A 111 10.62 -11.50 -9.21
C PHE A 111 11.00 -10.26 -10.04
N GLY A 112 11.78 -9.34 -9.48
CA GLY A 112 12.16 -8.11 -10.17
C GLY A 112 10.98 -7.15 -10.37
N THR A 113 9.95 -7.24 -9.52
CA THR A 113 8.79 -6.36 -9.53
C THR A 113 9.21 -4.89 -9.44
N LYS A 114 8.71 -4.05 -10.34
CA LYS A 114 8.96 -2.60 -10.31
C LYS A 114 8.00 -1.90 -9.37
N ILE A 115 8.54 -1.03 -8.53
CA ILE A 115 7.82 -0.34 -7.47
C ILE A 115 7.58 1.11 -7.86
N TYR A 116 6.32 1.55 -7.72
CA TYR A 116 5.83 2.90 -7.99
C TYR A 116 5.28 3.50 -6.71
N MET A 117 5.58 4.76 -6.43
CA MET A 117 5.08 5.49 -5.26
C MET A 117 5.01 7.00 -5.54
N GLY A 118 4.12 7.70 -4.87
CA GLY A 118 4.02 9.16 -4.97
C GLY A 118 5.34 9.88 -4.67
N GLU A 119 5.75 10.82 -5.51
CA GLU A 119 7.05 11.50 -5.42
C GLU A 119 7.35 12.08 -4.03
N PRO A 120 6.39 12.68 -3.29
CA PRO A 120 6.68 13.18 -1.95
C PRO A 120 7.09 12.08 -0.94
N ASP A 121 6.50 10.88 -1.06
CA ASP A 121 6.86 9.76 -0.17
C ASP A 121 8.18 9.11 -0.58
N VAL A 122 8.56 9.19 -1.86
CA VAL A 122 9.93 8.83 -2.28
C VAL A 122 10.96 9.74 -1.62
N LYS A 123 10.68 11.05 -1.54
CA LYS A 123 11.53 12.00 -0.81
C LYS A 123 11.54 11.74 0.70
N MET A 124 10.37 11.40 1.27
CA MET A 124 10.26 11.00 2.67
C MET A 124 11.18 9.83 3.00
N PHE A 125 11.27 8.81 2.17
CA PHE A 125 12.18 7.68 2.37
C PHE A 125 13.65 8.09 2.41
N GLN A 126 14.03 9.15 1.70
CA GLN A 126 15.41 9.65 1.62
C GLN A 126 15.75 10.62 2.75
N GLU A 127 14.83 11.50 3.10
CA GLU A 127 15.07 12.64 3.97
C GLU A 127 14.59 12.41 5.41
N ASN A 128 13.46 11.72 5.59
CA ASN A 128 12.78 11.48 6.87
C ASN A 128 12.25 10.05 6.98
N PRO A 129 13.11 9.02 6.88
CA PRO A 129 12.68 7.61 6.80
C PRO A 129 11.91 7.11 8.02
N GLU A 130 12.03 7.78 9.17
CA GLU A 130 11.27 7.49 10.39
C GLU A 130 9.76 7.68 10.19
N LEU A 131 9.34 8.58 9.30
CA LEU A 131 7.94 8.83 8.97
C LEU A 131 7.29 7.65 8.20
N ALA A 132 8.08 6.71 7.71
CA ALA A 132 7.56 5.46 7.15
C ALA A 132 7.03 4.48 8.21
N LEU A 133 7.18 4.79 9.50
CA LEU A 133 6.67 4.05 10.66
C LEU A 133 7.16 2.59 10.75
N ILE A 134 8.33 2.27 10.20
CA ILE A 134 8.90 0.91 10.20
C ILE A 134 8.94 0.31 11.60
N GLN A 135 9.29 1.12 12.60
CA GLN A 135 9.37 0.70 14.00
C GLN A 135 8.01 0.25 14.58
N GLU A 136 6.90 0.68 14.01
CA GLU A 136 5.57 0.32 14.51
C GLU A 136 5.17 -1.10 14.12
N SER A 137 5.62 -1.62 12.99
CA SER A 137 5.32 -2.98 12.56
C SER A 137 6.02 -4.02 13.43
N GLY A 138 7.07 -3.64 14.17
CA GLY A 138 7.91 -4.53 14.92
C GLY A 138 8.65 -5.54 14.06
N ASN A 139 8.66 -5.34 12.78
CA ASN A 139 9.39 -6.19 11.86
C ASN A 139 10.83 -5.72 11.77
N CYS A 140 11.69 -6.32 12.60
CA CYS A 140 13.10 -6.01 12.63
C CYS A 140 13.86 -6.39 11.35
N THR A 141 13.23 -7.10 10.42
CA THR A 141 13.82 -7.50 9.15
C THR A 141 13.44 -6.60 7.98
N GLU A 142 12.38 -5.80 8.14
CA GLU A 142 11.95 -4.90 7.09
C GLU A 142 12.89 -3.70 6.99
N LYS A 143 13.14 -3.30 5.76
CA LYS A 143 13.98 -2.15 5.41
C LYS A 143 13.31 -1.37 4.32
N LEU A 144 13.58 -0.08 4.26
CA LEU A 144 13.24 0.73 3.10
C LEU A 144 13.93 0.16 1.85
N PHE A 145 13.33 0.39 0.74
CA PHE A 145 13.74 -0.13 -0.57
C PHE A 145 13.75 1.00 -1.59
N ASP A 146 14.47 0.78 -2.68
CA ASP A 146 14.50 1.74 -3.80
C ASP A 146 13.16 1.69 -4.56
N ILE A 147 12.62 2.86 -4.82
CA ILE A 147 11.47 3.07 -5.69
C ILE A 147 11.95 3.20 -7.12
N ASP A 148 11.36 2.43 -8.03
CA ASP A 148 11.77 2.42 -9.45
C ASP A 148 11.18 3.61 -10.21
N VAL A 149 9.97 4.07 -9.84
CA VAL A 149 9.28 5.18 -10.51
C VAL A 149 8.55 6.05 -9.47
N SER A 150 8.84 7.34 -9.49
CA SER A 150 8.11 8.36 -8.73
C SER A 150 6.90 8.83 -9.52
N ILE A 151 5.71 8.71 -8.93
CA ILE A 151 4.45 9.17 -9.50
C ILE A 151 4.26 10.65 -9.15
N LYS A 152 3.86 11.44 -10.14
CA LYS A 152 3.57 12.87 -10.00
C LYS A 152 2.10 13.16 -10.22
N GLU A 153 1.68 14.35 -9.80
CA GLU A 153 0.34 14.85 -10.07
C GLU A 153 0.04 14.85 -11.57
N GLY A 154 -1.09 14.24 -11.95
CA GLY A 154 -1.57 14.18 -13.32
C GLY A 154 -0.84 13.18 -14.22
N ASP A 155 0.03 12.33 -13.69
CA ASP A 155 0.66 11.28 -14.49
C ASP A 155 -0.39 10.30 -15.03
N ILE A 156 -0.20 9.90 -16.30
CA ILE A 156 -0.95 8.81 -16.93
C ILE A 156 0.05 7.73 -17.32
N LEU A 157 -0.03 6.57 -16.68
CA LEU A 157 0.88 5.47 -16.90
C LEU A 157 0.15 4.23 -17.44
N THR A 158 0.84 3.47 -18.28
CA THR A 158 0.29 2.24 -18.89
C THR A 158 0.98 1.00 -18.33
N PHE A 159 0.19 0.08 -17.80
CA PHE A 159 0.63 -1.22 -17.28
C PHE A 159 -0.02 -2.33 -18.12
N GLY A 160 0.76 -2.92 -19.01
CA GLY A 160 0.21 -3.90 -19.96
C GLY A 160 -0.86 -3.29 -20.85
N ASN A 161 -2.12 -3.68 -20.68
CA ASN A 161 -3.28 -3.15 -21.41
C ASN A 161 -4.13 -2.17 -20.55
N THR A 162 -3.68 -1.81 -19.35
CA THR A 162 -4.39 -0.94 -18.42
C THR A 162 -3.71 0.42 -18.35
N GLU A 163 -4.44 1.49 -18.64
CA GLU A 163 -4.01 2.88 -18.46
C GLU A 163 -4.58 3.41 -17.14
N ILE A 164 -3.75 4.09 -16.36
CA ILE A 164 -4.10 4.62 -15.04
C ILE A 164 -3.73 6.09 -14.95
N GLU A 165 -4.70 6.92 -14.59
CA GLU A 165 -4.56 8.33 -14.26
C GLU A 165 -4.30 8.48 -12.76
N PHE A 166 -3.26 9.23 -12.38
CA PHE A 166 -2.83 9.43 -11.00
C PHE A 166 -3.02 10.85 -10.52
N HIS A 167 -3.42 10.98 -9.27
CA HIS A 167 -3.49 12.24 -8.53
C HIS A 167 -2.78 12.10 -7.19
N LEU A 168 -2.03 13.11 -6.78
CA LEU A 168 -1.52 13.22 -5.43
C LEU A 168 -2.62 13.71 -4.50
N VAL A 169 -2.85 12.99 -3.41
CA VAL A 169 -3.89 13.29 -2.40
C VAL A 169 -3.26 13.41 -1.01
N PRO A 170 -2.44 14.45 -0.79
CA PRO A 170 -1.71 14.63 0.46
C PRO A 170 -2.63 14.76 1.66
N GLY A 171 -2.10 14.40 2.82
CA GLY A 171 -2.75 14.50 4.11
C GLY A 171 -2.31 13.39 5.06
N HIS A 172 -2.73 12.15 4.82
CA HIS A 172 -2.27 11.00 5.61
C HIS A 172 -0.75 10.80 5.51
N THR A 173 -0.21 10.84 4.30
CA THR A 173 1.19 11.21 3.98
C THR A 173 1.17 12.28 2.89
N GLN A 174 2.34 12.85 2.58
CA GLN A 174 2.45 13.84 1.51
C GLN A 174 2.37 13.21 0.11
N GLY A 175 2.73 11.92 -0.01
CA GLY A 175 2.75 11.18 -1.26
C GLY A 175 1.61 10.20 -1.46
N CYS A 176 0.54 10.28 -0.65
CA CYS A 176 -0.68 9.50 -0.91
C CYS A 176 -1.18 9.72 -2.32
N ILE A 177 -1.64 8.65 -2.96
CA ILE A 177 -2.20 8.69 -4.32
C ILE A 177 -3.68 8.34 -4.34
N ALA A 178 -4.40 8.97 -5.26
CA ALA A 178 -5.64 8.46 -5.82
C ALA A 178 -5.40 8.13 -7.30
N CYS A 179 -6.11 7.17 -7.85
CA CYS A 179 -6.01 6.89 -9.26
C CYS A 179 -7.33 6.37 -9.84
N PHE A 180 -7.47 6.56 -11.16
CA PHE A 180 -8.67 6.21 -11.90
C PHE A 180 -8.30 5.39 -13.14
N PHE A 181 -9.02 4.30 -13.37
CA PHE A 181 -8.79 3.39 -14.48
C PHE A 181 -10.03 2.57 -14.81
N ASP A 182 -10.01 1.88 -15.94
CA ASP A 182 -11.09 0.98 -16.33
C ASP A 182 -10.68 -0.47 -16.11
N VAL A 183 -11.63 -1.28 -15.62
CA VAL A 183 -11.56 -2.74 -15.60
C VAL A 183 -12.61 -3.31 -16.53
N THR A 184 -12.39 -4.52 -17.05
CA THR A 184 -13.21 -5.10 -18.11
C THR A 184 -13.70 -6.50 -17.77
N ASP A 185 -14.94 -6.80 -18.11
CA ASP A 185 -15.50 -8.14 -18.16
C ASP A 185 -16.12 -8.37 -19.54
N GLY A 186 -15.39 -9.08 -20.39
CA GLY A 186 -15.75 -9.18 -21.81
C GLY A 186 -15.75 -7.80 -22.47
N ALA A 187 -16.90 -7.37 -22.97
CA ALA A 187 -17.09 -6.06 -23.61
C ALA A 187 -17.52 -4.95 -22.63
N GLU A 188 -17.89 -5.30 -21.42
CA GLU A 188 -18.30 -4.33 -20.41
C GLU A 188 -17.10 -3.71 -19.70
N LYS A 189 -17.20 -2.41 -19.45
CA LYS A 189 -16.21 -1.63 -18.70
C LYS A 189 -16.83 -1.05 -17.45
N LYS A 190 -16.04 -1.02 -16.39
CA LYS A 190 -16.34 -0.32 -15.14
C LYS A 190 -15.20 0.61 -14.80
N ARG A 191 -15.54 1.87 -14.49
CA ARG A 191 -14.55 2.83 -14.00
C ARG A 191 -14.28 2.60 -12.52
N VAL A 192 -13.02 2.42 -12.19
CA VAL A 192 -12.54 2.23 -10.83
C VAL A 192 -11.91 3.51 -10.33
N GLY A 193 -12.21 3.88 -9.08
CA GLY A 193 -11.48 4.89 -8.32
C GLY A 193 -10.80 4.25 -7.12
N TYR A 194 -9.50 4.44 -7.01
CA TYR A 194 -8.71 4.04 -5.86
C TYR A 194 -8.30 5.25 -5.04
N TYR A 195 -8.45 5.19 -3.71
CA TYR A 195 -7.98 6.22 -2.79
C TYR A 195 -7.03 5.60 -1.76
N GLY A 196 -5.77 6.02 -1.77
CA GLY A 196 -4.70 5.45 -0.96
C GLY A 196 -4.41 6.19 0.35
N GLY A 197 -5.21 7.19 0.70
CA GLY A 197 -4.96 8.07 1.84
C GLY A 197 -5.84 7.82 3.06
N PHE A 198 -6.46 6.65 3.20
CA PHE A 198 -7.27 6.36 4.39
C PHE A 198 -6.39 6.11 5.62
N GLY A 199 -6.83 6.69 6.75
CA GLY A 199 -6.17 6.60 8.04
C GLY A 199 -6.13 7.97 8.73
N PHE A 200 -6.49 8.02 10.02
CA PHE A 200 -6.54 9.26 10.79
C PHE A 200 -5.47 9.34 11.87
N ASN A 201 -4.66 8.29 12.05
CA ASN A 201 -3.61 8.22 13.06
C ASN A 201 -2.57 9.35 12.87
N THR A 202 -2.12 9.57 11.64
CA THR A 202 -1.15 10.62 11.29
C THR A 202 -1.77 12.01 11.16
N LEU A 203 -3.09 12.14 11.30
CA LEU A 203 -3.80 13.43 11.34
C LEU A 203 -4.16 13.88 12.76
N GLN A 204 -3.75 13.12 13.78
CA GLN A 204 -3.92 13.52 15.17
C GLN A 204 -3.00 14.69 15.50
N GLU A 205 -3.50 15.64 16.29
CA GLU A 205 -2.78 16.89 16.58
C GLU A 205 -1.44 16.63 17.27
N GLU A 206 -1.42 15.68 18.22
CA GLU A 206 -0.19 15.30 18.92
C GLU A 206 0.89 14.82 17.96
N TYR A 207 0.51 13.92 17.03
CA TYR A 207 1.44 13.42 16.02
C TYR A 207 1.92 14.53 15.07
N LEU A 208 1.00 15.38 14.58
CA LEU A 208 1.35 16.46 13.66
C LEU A 208 2.33 17.46 14.30
N ARG A 209 2.12 17.82 15.57
CA ARG A 209 3.04 18.67 16.31
C ARG A 209 4.40 18.01 16.55
N GLU A 210 4.40 16.70 16.84
CA GLU A 210 5.63 15.93 17.02
C GLU A 210 6.50 15.93 15.77
N ILE A 211 5.91 15.86 14.58
CA ILE A 211 6.62 15.92 13.29
C ILE A 211 6.83 17.35 12.77
N GLY A 212 6.47 18.39 13.56
CA GLY A 212 6.71 19.80 13.23
C GLY A 212 5.62 20.50 12.42
N ASP A 213 4.46 19.86 12.22
CA ASP A 213 3.29 20.51 11.60
C ASP A 213 2.46 21.28 12.64
N GLU A 214 2.99 22.41 13.09
CA GLU A 214 2.36 23.28 14.10
C GLU A 214 1.03 23.89 13.62
N THR A 215 0.82 23.98 12.32
CA THR A 215 -0.37 24.61 11.70
C THR A 215 -1.46 23.62 11.32
N LEU A 216 -1.22 22.34 11.57
CA LEU A 216 -2.08 21.22 11.19
C LEU A 216 -2.39 21.23 9.67
N GLU A 217 -1.36 21.53 8.88
CA GLU A 217 -1.48 21.66 7.42
C GLU A 217 -1.93 20.35 6.76
N ALA A 218 -1.44 19.22 7.26
CA ALA A 218 -1.83 17.90 6.77
C ALA A 218 -3.36 17.68 6.84
N ARG A 219 -4.06 18.20 7.85
CA ARG A 219 -5.53 18.11 7.94
C ARG A 219 -6.22 18.92 6.84
N LYS A 220 -5.70 20.12 6.52
CA LYS A 220 -6.24 20.95 5.45
C LYS A 220 -6.02 20.31 4.10
N GLN A 221 -4.81 19.76 3.87
CA GLN A 221 -4.47 19.00 2.68
C GLN A 221 -5.38 17.79 2.51
N TYR A 222 -5.59 17.01 3.57
CA TYR A 222 -6.48 15.86 3.55
C TYR A 222 -7.92 16.23 3.16
N HIS A 223 -8.45 17.30 3.73
CA HIS A 223 -9.78 17.80 3.37
C HIS A 223 -9.84 18.25 1.91
N HIS A 224 -8.81 18.96 1.43
CA HIS A 224 -8.71 19.38 0.03
C HIS A 224 -8.63 18.18 -0.91
N SER A 225 -7.83 17.17 -0.57
CA SER A 225 -7.65 15.93 -1.33
C SER A 225 -8.97 15.17 -1.48
N LEU A 226 -9.75 15.04 -0.41
CA LEU A 226 -11.08 14.43 -0.50
C LEU A 226 -12.01 15.24 -1.39
N ALA A 227 -11.95 16.57 -1.33
CA ALA A 227 -12.78 17.43 -2.17
C ALA A 227 -12.39 17.31 -3.65
N SER A 228 -11.10 17.20 -3.97
CA SER A 228 -10.62 17.11 -5.37
C SER A 228 -11.09 15.83 -6.09
N VAL A 229 -11.19 14.71 -5.36
CA VAL A 229 -11.63 13.43 -5.95
C VAL A 229 -13.14 13.18 -5.84
N ARG A 230 -13.85 13.99 -5.08
CA ARG A 230 -15.29 13.80 -4.79
C ARG A 230 -16.18 13.80 -6.02
N GLU A 231 -15.82 14.60 -7.02
CA GLU A 231 -16.62 14.77 -8.24
C GLU A 231 -16.35 13.67 -9.29
N GLN A 232 -15.39 12.80 -9.03
CA GLN A 232 -15.06 11.67 -9.91
C GLN A 232 -16.20 10.64 -9.85
N LYS A 233 -16.75 10.34 -11.03
CA LYS A 233 -17.78 9.30 -11.16
C LYS A 233 -17.08 7.96 -11.34
N VAL A 234 -17.34 7.05 -10.41
CA VAL A 234 -16.78 5.69 -10.44
C VAL A 234 -17.89 4.66 -10.24
N ASP A 235 -17.72 3.49 -10.84
CA ASP A 235 -18.61 2.35 -10.66
C ASP A 235 -18.15 1.47 -9.50
N ILE A 236 -16.83 1.40 -9.28
CA ILE A 236 -16.19 0.61 -8.24
C ILE A 236 -15.26 1.53 -7.46
N PHE A 237 -15.36 1.50 -6.15
CA PHE A 237 -14.46 2.20 -5.26
C PHE A 237 -13.53 1.21 -4.55
N MET A 238 -12.24 1.51 -4.52
CA MET A 238 -11.21 0.76 -3.81
C MET A 238 -10.50 1.66 -2.81
N GLY A 239 -10.18 1.12 -1.66
CA GLY A 239 -9.34 1.77 -0.65
C GLY A 239 -8.12 0.93 -0.30
N ASN A 240 -7.19 1.54 0.44
CA ASN A 240 -6.01 0.87 0.97
C ASN A 240 -6.25 0.13 2.30
N HIS A 241 -7.36 0.43 2.97
CA HIS A 241 -7.83 -0.25 4.19
C HIS A 241 -9.29 -0.63 4.09
N THR A 242 -9.69 -1.64 4.86
CA THR A 242 -11.09 -2.08 5.02
C THR A 242 -11.83 -1.24 6.04
N ALA A 243 -11.55 -0.04 6.34
CA ALA A 243 -12.17 0.91 7.29
C ALA A 243 -12.47 0.32 8.68
#